data_9c390a2b2072ed28621b8220a886592d
#
_entry.id   9c390a2b2072ed28621b8220a886592d
#
_cell.length_a   1.000
_cell.length_b   1.000
_cell.length_c   1.000
_cell.angle_alpha   90.00
_cell.angle_beta   90.00
_cell.angle_gamma   90.00
#
_symmetry.space_group_name_H-M   'P 1'
#
loop_
_entity.id
_entity.type
_entity.pdbx_description
1 polymer ?
#
loop_
_entity_poly.entity_id
_entity_poly.type
_entity_poly.pdbx_seq_one_letter_code
_entity_poly.pdbx_strand_id
1 'polypeptide(L)'
;MNLNNNADLARRFAGLPLPQRELFYQRLCSKGISFLQMPIPRVCEQPGAHSLSYAQQRQWFLWQLEPDSAAYHIPAALRLCGELDVEALKRSFAALVERHEGLRTTFRQEGGETLQVVHDRLPLEIREQSLGVADEAALMARIEEEVRVPFDLERGPLLRVL
;
A
#
# COMPACT_ATOMS: atom_id res chain seq x y z
N MET A 1 26.70 -24.94 2.17
CA MET A 1 26.62 -23.53 2.56
C MET A 1 25.50 -23.42 3.60
N ASN A 2 25.79 -22.92 4.81
CA ASN A 2 24.85 -22.98 5.95
C ASN A 2 23.72 -22.00 5.77
N LEU A 3 22.48 -22.46 5.76
CA LEU A 3 21.25 -21.62 5.69
C LEU A 3 21.21 -20.52 6.76
N ASN A 4 21.78 -20.79 7.94
CA ASN A 4 21.89 -19.81 9.02
C ASN A 4 22.79 -18.62 8.66
N ASN A 5 23.85 -18.84 7.88
CA ASN A 5 24.76 -17.77 7.47
C ASN A 5 24.10 -16.80 6.47
N ASN A 6 23.24 -17.30 5.57
CA ASN A 6 22.53 -16.47 4.59
C ASN A 6 21.46 -15.62 5.27
N ALA A 7 20.77 -16.12 6.29
CA ALA A 7 19.79 -15.36 7.06
C ALA A 7 20.44 -14.21 7.85
N ASP A 8 21.63 -14.46 8.42
CA ASP A 8 22.37 -13.41 9.13
C ASP A 8 22.91 -12.33 8.18
N LEU A 9 23.40 -12.74 7.00
CA LEU A 9 23.82 -11.81 5.96
C LEU A 9 22.66 -10.96 5.46
N ALA A 10 21.47 -11.56 5.26
CA ALA A 10 20.27 -10.85 4.86
C ALA A 10 19.82 -9.81 5.91
N ARG A 11 19.82 -10.17 7.19
CA ARG A 11 19.51 -9.24 8.30
C ARG A 11 20.51 -8.09 8.36
N ARG A 12 21.80 -8.39 8.24
CA ARG A 12 22.86 -7.37 8.21
C ARG A 12 22.69 -6.41 7.05
N PHE A 13 22.39 -6.92 5.86
CA PHE A 13 22.12 -6.10 4.68
C PHE A 13 20.92 -5.18 4.90
N ALA A 14 19.82 -5.73 5.42
CA ALA A 14 18.62 -4.95 5.69
C ALA A 14 18.83 -3.82 6.73
N GLY A 15 19.70 -4.03 7.70
CA GLY A 15 20.05 -3.03 8.73
C GLY A 15 21.06 -1.96 8.29
N LEU A 16 21.64 -2.06 7.08
CA LEU A 16 22.62 -1.08 6.61
C LEU A 16 21.92 0.15 6.02
N PRO A 17 22.48 1.37 6.20
CA PRO A 17 22.10 2.55 5.44
C PRO A 17 22.23 2.33 3.93
N LEU A 18 21.35 2.94 3.12
CA LEU A 18 21.33 2.76 1.66
C LEU A 18 22.70 2.89 0.98
N PRO A 19 23.54 3.90 1.28
CA PRO A 19 24.85 4.02 0.65
C PRO A 19 25.80 2.85 0.93
N GLN A 20 25.63 2.18 2.09
CA GLN A 20 26.47 1.05 2.49
C GLN A 20 25.97 -0.27 1.91
N ARG A 21 24.71 -0.36 1.50
CA ARG A 21 24.12 -1.56 0.90
C ARG A 21 24.79 -1.92 -0.42
N GLU A 22 25.07 -0.92 -1.25
CA GLU A 22 25.74 -1.14 -2.55
C GLU A 22 27.12 -1.75 -2.36
N LEU A 23 27.94 -1.19 -1.46
CA LEU A 23 29.26 -1.72 -1.17
C LEU A 23 29.19 -3.14 -0.57
N PHE A 24 28.22 -3.39 0.28
CA PHE A 24 28.02 -4.74 0.87
C PHE A 24 27.61 -5.73 -0.21
N TYR A 25 26.70 -5.36 -1.11
CA TYR A 25 26.29 -6.17 -2.25
C TYR A 25 27.48 -6.55 -3.16
N GLN A 26 28.31 -5.57 -3.53
CA GLN A 26 29.51 -5.81 -4.34
C GLN A 26 30.47 -6.80 -3.65
N ARG A 27 30.65 -6.70 -2.34
CA ARG A 27 31.48 -7.64 -1.56
C ARG A 27 30.88 -9.06 -1.51
N LEU A 28 29.57 -9.20 -1.48
CA LEU A 28 28.91 -10.50 -1.56
C LEU A 28 29.13 -11.14 -2.93
N CYS A 29 28.92 -10.37 -3.99
CA CYS A 29 29.15 -10.82 -5.37
C CYS A 29 30.60 -11.25 -5.60
N SER A 30 31.59 -10.48 -5.11
CA SER A 30 33.01 -10.83 -5.23
C SER A 30 33.39 -12.12 -4.50
N LYS A 31 32.61 -12.53 -3.50
CA LYS A 31 32.77 -13.81 -2.78
C LYS A 31 31.95 -14.97 -3.37
N GLY A 32 31.30 -14.74 -4.51
CA GLY A 32 30.43 -15.72 -5.16
C GLY A 32 29.14 -16.02 -4.41
N ILE A 33 28.72 -15.15 -3.49
CA ILE A 33 27.47 -15.30 -2.74
C ILE A 33 26.35 -14.67 -3.55
N SER A 34 25.41 -15.49 -4.00
CA SER A 34 24.24 -15.01 -4.74
C SER A 34 23.22 -14.38 -3.80
N PHE A 35 22.87 -13.13 -4.07
CA PHE A 35 21.82 -12.41 -3.34
C PHE A 35 20.44 -13.07 -3.48
N LEU A 36 20.17 -13.71 -4.63
CA LEU A 36 18.91 -14.42 -4.89
C LEU A 36 18.69 -15.64 -3.98
N GLN A 37 19.75 -16.13 -3.32
CA GLN A 37 19.67 -17.25 -2.38
C GLN A 37 19.48 -16.78 -0.93
N MET A 38 19.42 -15.48 -0.69
CA MET A 38 19.19 -14.95 0.65
C MET A 38 17.69 -14.94 0.96
N PRO A 39 17.28 -15.37 2.17
CA PRO A 39 15.90 -15.22 2.59
C PRO A 39 15.57 -13.74 2.76
N ILE A 40 14.33 -13.37 2.47
CA ILE A 40 13.81 -12.03 2.77
C ILE A 40 13.66 -11.93 4.29
N PRO A 41 14.45 -11.11 5.00
CA PRO A 41 14.31 -10.96 6.43
C PRO A 41 13.00 -10.22 6.75
N ARG A 42 12.34 -10.62 7.82
CA ARG A 42 11.31 -9.77 8.41
C ARG A 42 11.99 -8.48 8.88
N VAL A 43 11.48 -7.35 8.46
CA VAL A 43 11.84 -6.06 9.07
C VAL A 43 11.31 -6.13 10.49
N CYS A 44 12.19 -6.00 11.48
CA CYS A 44 11.76 -5.97 12.88
C CYS A 44 10.72 -4.88 13.05
N GLU A 45 9.70 -5.23 13.81
CA GLU A 45 8.49 -4.51 14.17
C GLU A 45 8.76 -3.13 14.81
N GLN A 46 9.44 -2.26 14.12
CA GLN A 46 9.37 -0.86 14.50
C GLN A 46 8.19 -0.27 13.75
N PRO A 47 7.13 0.12 14.46
CA PRO A 47 6.13 1.00 13.88
C PRO A 47 6.90 2.21 13.41
N GLY A 48 7.02 2.38 12.10
CA GLY A 48 7.92 3.40 11.60
C GLY A 48 7.72 3.69 10.13
N ALA A 49 8.29 4.78 9.76
CA ALA A 49 8.40 5.19 8.39
C ALA A 49 9.46 4.33 7.69
N HIS A 50 9.13 3.81 6.52
CA HIS A 50 10.01 2.99 5.69
C HIS A 50 10.29 3.70 4.36
N SER A 51 11.45 3.41 3.78
CA SER A 51 11.77 3.89 2.44
C SER A 51 10.77 3.35 1.42
N LEU A 52 10.46 4.14 0.41
CA LEU A 52 9.60 3.73 -0.70
C LEU A 52 10.31 2.75 -1.63
N SER A 53 9.57 1.82 -2.21
CA SER A 53 10.01 1.11 -3.40
C SER A 53 10.08 2.07 -4.60
N TYR A 54 10.82 1.71 -5.64
CA TYR A 54 10.89 2.53 -6.87
C TYR A 54 9.52 2.77 -7.50
N ALA A 55 8.62 1.78 -7.44
CA ALA A 55 7.26 1.94 -7.93
C ALA A 55 6.46 2.96 -7.10
N GLN A 56 6.59 2.93 -5.77
CA GLN A 56 5.96 3.90 -4.88
C GLN A 56 6.53 5.30 -5.06
N GLN A 57 7.85 5.45 -5.24
CA GLN A 57 8.49 6.75 -5.54
C GLN A 57 7.93 7.36 -6.82
N ARG A 58 7.75 6.54 -7.87
CA ARG A 58 7.14 6.99 -9.11
C ARG A 58 5.70 7.46 -8.91
N GLN A 59 4.88 6.69 -8.18
CA GLN A 59 3.49 7.06 -7.90
C GLN A 59 3.40 8.33 -7.05
N TRP A 60 4.24 8.47 -6.05
CA TRP A 60 4.35 9.67 -5.24
C TRP A 60 4.69 10.90 -6.08
N PHE A 61 5.70 10.81 -6.94
CA PHE A 61 6.10 11.90 -7.83
C PHE A 61 4.96 12.32 -8.76
N LEU A 62 4.25 11.36 -9.38
CA LEU A 62 3.11 11.65 -10.25
C LEU A 62 1.96 12.30 -9.49
N TRP A 63 1.68 11.84 -8.28
CA TRP A 63 0.67 12.45 -7.43
C TRP A 63 1.03 13.89 -7.04
N GLN A 64 2.30 14.18 -6.77
CA GLN A 64 2.74 15.56 -6.50
C GLN A 64 2.57 16.50 -7.71
N LEU A 65 2.71 15.98 -8.93
CA LEU A 65 2.49 16.75 -10.15
C LEU A 65 1.00 17.04 -10.40
N GLU A 66 0.16 16.05 -10.16
CA GLU A 66 -1.28 16.11 -10.42
C GLU A 66 -2.06 15.48 -9.25
N PRO A 67 -2.19 16.17 -8.10
CA PRO A 67 -2.83 15.59 -6.91
C PRO A 67 -4.31 15.30 -7.09
N ASP A 68 -4.96 15.95 -8.03
CA ASP A 68 -6.38 15.75 -8.36
C ASP A 68 -6.61 14.66 -9.43
N SER A 69 -5.55 13.98 -9.88
CA SER A 69 -5.64 12.96 -10.93
C SER A 69 -6.16 11.64 -10.39
N ALA A 70 -7.15 11.06 -11.07
CA ALA A 70 -7.67 9.72 -10.83
C ALA A 70 -7.02 8.64 -11.72
N ALA A 71 -5.96 8.97 -12.49
CA ALA A 71 -5.38 8.11 -13.51
C ALA A 71 -4.84 6.77 -13.00
N TYR A 72 -4.47 6.70 -11.72
CA TYR A 72 -3.95 5.49 -11.09
C TYR A 72 -4.92 4.83 -10.12
N HIS A 73 -6.17 5.23 -10.13
CA HIS A 73 -7.21 4.54 -9.37
C HIS A 73 -7.48 3.15 -9.96
N ILE A 74 -7.77 2.21 -9.11
CA ILE A 74 -8.19 0.85 -9.49
C ILE A 74 -9.64 0.68 -9.02
N PRO A 75 -10.62 1.08 -9.84
CA PRO A 75 -12.02 0.94 -9.48
C PRO A 75 -12.50 -0.48 -9.71
N ALA A 76 -13.41 -0.93 -8.84
CA ALA A 76 -14.18 -2.14 -9.04
C ALA A 76 -15.63 -1.89 -8.62
N ALA A 77 -16.57 -2.24 -9.47
CA ALA A 77 -17.99 -2.21 -9.15
C ALA A 77 -18.56 -3.62 -9.27
N LEU A 78 -19.28 -4.07 -8.26
CA LEU A 78 -19.87 -5.40 -8.19
C LEU A 78 -21.36 -5.28 -7.92
N ARG A 79 -22.17 -5.99 -8.67
CA ARG A 79 -23.61 -6.15 -8.40
C ARG A 79 -23.82 -7.42 -7.59
N LEU A 80 -24.28 -7.26 -6.35
CA LEU A 80 -24.64 -8.36 -5.49
C LEU A 80 -26.15 -8.55 -5.52
N CYS A 81 -26.59 -9.78 -5.79
CA CYS A 81 -28.02 -10.13 -5.87
C CYS A 81 -28.36 -11.09 -4.73
N GLY A 82 -29.56 -10.93 -4.16
CA GLY A 82 -30.04 -11.73 -3.03
C GLY A 82 -30.02 -10.94 -1.72
N GLU A 83 -30.16 -11.65 -0.61
CA GLU A 83 -30.11 -11.05 0.73
C GLU A 83 -28.64 -10.78 1.13
N LEU A 84 -28.29 -9.51 1.26
CA LEU A 84 -26.95 -9.09 1.65
C LEU A 84 -26.94 -8.68 3.13
N ASP A 85 -26.11 -9.35 3.92
CA ASP A 85 -25.77 -8.85 5.27
C ASP A 85 -24.71 -7.73 5.16
N VAL A 86 -25.19 -6.49 5.10
CA VAL A 86 -24.34 -5.29 4.96
C VAL A 86 -23.38 -5.16 6.15
N GLU A 87 -23.81 -5.51 7.36
CA GLU A 87 -22.97 -5.41 8.54
C GLU A 87 -21.85 -6.47 8.52
N ALA A 88 -22.13 -7.67 8.01
CA ALA A 88 -21.08 -8.67 7.79
C ALA A 88 -20.06 -8.20 6.73
N LEU A 89 -20.54 -7.56 5.67
CA LEU A 89 -19.69 -7.00 4.63
C LEU A 89 -18.77 -5.90 5.20
N LYS A 90 -19.32 -4.97 5.99
CA LYS A 90 -18.53 -3.94 6.68
C LYS A 90 -17.46 -4.52 7.59
N ARG A 91 -17.83 -5.51 8.40
CA ARG A 91 -16.85 -6.22 9.27
C ARG A 91 -15.75 -6.90 8.45
N SER A 92 -16.09 -7.46 7.30
CA SER A 92 -15.12 -8.11 6.41
C SER A 92 -14.10 -7.10 5.85
N PHE A 93 -14.55 -5.93 5.39
CA PHE A 93 -13.63 -4.87 4.94
C PHE A 93 -12.76 -4.35 6.09
N ALA A 94 -13.32 -4.15 7.27
CA ALA A 94 -12.54 -3.74 8.44
C ALA A 94 -11.44 -4.76 8.77
N ALA A 95 -11.76 -6.05 8.75
CA ALA A 95 -10.79 -7.12 8.98
C ALA A 95 -9.71 -7.19 7.87
N LEU A 96 -10.07 -6.90 6.61
CA LEU A 96 -9.08 -6.80 5.52
C LEU A 96 -8.10 -5.64 5.74
N VAL A 97 -8.58 -4.47 6.14
CA VAL A 97 -7.73 -3.31 6.45
C VAL A 97 -6.81 -3.59 7.63
N GLU A 98 -7.34 -4.22 8.69
CA GLU A 98 -6.53 -4.62 9.84
C GLU A 98 -5.44 -5.63 9.46
N ARG A 99 -5.78 -6.62 8.63
CA ARG A 99 -4.86 -7.68 8.22
C ARG A 99 -3.77 -7.21 7.26
N HIS A 100 -4.09 -6.26 6.37
CA HIS A 100 -3.20 -5.87 5.27
C HIS A 100 -2.64 -4.47 5.47
N GLU A 101 -1.36 -4.39 5.85
CA GLU A 101 -0.65 -3.14 6.09
C GLU A 101 -0.70 -2.17 4.89
N GLY A 102 -0.67 -2.69 3.66
CA GLY A 102 -0.79 -1.86 2.46
C GLY A 102 -2.08 -1.06 2.37
N LEU A 103 -3.18 -1.51 3.00
CA LEU A 103 -4.46 -0.79 3.04
C LEU A 103 -4.51 0.31 4.12
N ARG A 104 -3.53 0.33 5.02
CA ARG A 104 -3.38 1.33 6.09
C ARG A 104 -2.03 2.04 6.03
N THR A 105 -1.46 2.12 4.84
CA THR A 105 -0.22 2.84 4.56
C THR A 105 -0.53 4.17 3.92
N THR A 106 0.13 5.22 4.38
CA THR A 106 0.15 6.55 3.76
C THR A 106 1.59 6.95 3.47
N PHE A 107 1.78 8.10 2.87
CA PHE A 107 3.10 8.59 2.49
C PHE A 107 3.31 9.98 3.08
N ARG A 108 4.55 10.31 3.42
CA ARG A 108 4.91 11.64 3.87
C ARG A 108 6.31 12.02 3.45
N GLN A 109 6.57 13.31 3.35
CA GLN A 109 7.90 13.83 3.12
C GLN A 109 8.51 14.30 4.44
N GLU A 110 9.71 13.83 4.75
CA GLU A 110 10.42 14.17 5.96
C GLU A 110 11.93 14.27 5.67
N GLY A 111 12.54 15.39 6.02
CA GLY A 111 13.99 15.58 5.82
C GLY A 111 14.47 15.52 4.38
N GLY A 112 13.61 15.77 3.40
CA GLY A 112 13.91 15.65 1.96
C GLY A 112 13.73 14.24 1.40
N GLU A 113 13.39 13.26 2.22
CA GLU A 113 13.06 11.90 1.80
C GLU A 113 11.55 11.66 1.88
N THR A 114 11.05 10.86 0.96
CA THR A 114 9.66 10.40 1.02
C THR A 114 9.62 9.02 1.69
N LEU A 115 8.74 8.90 2.67
CA LEU A 115 8.61 7.71 3.49
C LEU A 115 7.18 7.17 3.41
N GLN A 116 7.04 5.85 3.46
CA GLN A 116 5.76 5.20 3.70
C GLN A 116 5.56 5.02 5.21
N VAL A 117 4.36 5.28 5.67
CA VAL A 117 3.96 5.17 7.07
C VAL A 117 2.87 4.14 7.19
N VAL A 118 3.16 3.06 7.89
CA VAL A 118 2.17 2.04 8.22
C VAL A 118 1.50 2.45 9.53
N HIS A 119 0.20 2.72 9.47
CA HIS A 119 -0.58 3.07 10.65
C HIS A 119 -1.03 1.81 11.39
N ASP A 120 -1.04 1.84 12.71
CA ASP A 120 -1.60 0.75 13.51
C ASP A 120 -3.09 0.55 13.22
N ARG A 121 -3.79 1.66 13.03
CA ARG A 121 -5.20 1.70 12.64
C ARG A 121 -5.42 2.84 11.66
N LEU A 122 -6.14 2.56 10.60
CA LEU A 122 -6.65 3.55 9.67
C LEU A 122 -8.11 3.19 9.40
N PRO A 123 -9.07 3.97 9.95
CA PRO A 123 -10.48 3.64 9.81
C PRO A 123 -10.90 3.72 8.34
N LEU A 124 -11.57 2.68 7.89
CA LEU A 124 -12.24 2.67 6.59
C LEU A 124 -13.70 3.08 6.78
N GLU A 125 -14.08 4.18 6.17
CA GLU A 125 -15.48 4.57 6.10
C GLU A 125 -16.14 3.87 4.91
N ILE A 126 -17.16 3.06 5.20
CA ILE A 126 -18.01 2.45 4.17
C ILE A 126 -19.27 3.28 4.11
N ARG A 127 -19.44 3.97 2.99
CA ARG A 127 -20.60 4.83 2.75
C ARG A 127 -21.72 4.01 2.10
N GLU A 128 -22.93 4.25 2.55
CA GLU A 128 -24.14 3.68 1.95
C GLU A 128 -24.97 4.79 1.31
N GLN A 129 -25.42 4.54 0.11
CA GLN A 129 -26.29 5.47 -0.61
C GLN A 129 -27.44 4.72 -1.25
N SER A 130 -28.66 5.13 -0.97
CA SER A 130 -29.83 4.60 -1.66
C SER A 130 -30.11 5.48 -2.88
N LEU A 131 -30.18 4.87 -4.03
CA LEU A 131 -30.54 5.55 -5.29
C LEU A 131 -32.04 5.45 -5.61
N GLY A 132 -32.82 4.79 -4.74
CA GLY A 132 -34.25 4.53 -5.01
C GLY A 132 -34.45 3.69 -6.26
N VAL A 133 -35.41 4.06 -7.08
CA VAL A 133 -35.62 3.43 -8.41
C VAL A 133 -34.72 4.13 -9.42
N ALA A 134 -33.42 3.92 -9.30
CA ALA A 134 -32.47 4.44 -10.27
C ALA A 134 -32.40 3.53 -11.51
N ASP A 135 -32.32 4.16 -12.68
CA ASP A 135 -31.99 3.43 -13.89
C ASP A 135 -30.47 3.13 -13.94
N GLU A 136 -30.08 2.27 -14.85
CA GLU A 136 -28.68 1.86 -15.04
C GLU A 136 -27.77 3.07 -15.36
N ALA A 137 -28.29 4.06 -16.08
CA ALA A 137 -27.52 5.24 -16.46
C ALA A 137 -27.20 6.10 -15.24
N ALA A 138 -28.15 6.28 -14.34
CA ALA A 138 -27.93 7.02 -13.08
C ALA A 138 -26.92 6.29 -12.17
N LEU A 139 -26.99 4.95 -12.12
CA LEU A 139 -26.02 4.14 -11.38
C LEU A 139 -24.61 4.31 -11.96
N MET A 140 -24.45 4.20 -13.28
CA MET A 140 -23.15 4.35 -13.94
C MET A 140 -22.57 5.75 -13.74
N ALA A 141 -23.40 6.80 -13.87
CA ALA A 141 -22.96 8.16 -13.61
C ALA A 141 -22.44 8.34 -12.17
N ARG A 142 -23.12 7.74 -11.20
CA ARG A 142 -22.68 7.79 -9.80
C ARG A 142 -21.37 7.05 -9.55
N ILE A 143 -21.16 5.89 -10.20
CA ILE A 143 -19.90 5.16 -10.14
C ILE A 143 -18.77 6.00 -10.74
N GLU A 144 -18.98 6.58 -11.91
CA GLU A 144 -17.98 7.45 -12.55
C GLU A 144 -17.60 8.67 -11.69
N GLU A 145 -18.57 9.29 -11.06
CA GLU A 145 -18.33 10.40 -10.13
C GLU A 145 -17.43 9.95 -8.97
N GLU A 146 -17.72 8.82 -8.35
CA GLU A 146 -16.93 8.28 -7.24
C GLU A 146 -15.51 7.90 -7.66
N VAL A 147 -15.34 7.33 -8.85
CA VAL A 147 -14.03 6.95 -9.38
C VAL A 147 -13.14 8.18 -9.61
N ARG A 148 -13.71 9.32 -9.94
CA ARG A 148 -12.96 10.57 -10.20
C ARG A 148 -12.52 11.30 -8.94
N VAL A 149 -13.07 10.98 -7.78
CA VAL A 149 -12.65 11.62 -6.52
C VAL A 149 -11.21 11.24 -6.21
N PRO A 150 -10.27 12.19 -6.11
CA PRO A 150 -8.86 11.87 -5.89
C PRO A 150 -8.60 11.25 -4.51
N PHE A 151 -7.48 10.56 -4.38
CA PHE A 151 -6.96 10.11 -3.10
C PHE A 151 -5.85 11.04 -2.62
N ASP A 152 -5.91 11.41 -1.35
CA ASP A 152 -4.82 12.09 -0.66
C ASP A 152 -3.83 11.03 -0.13
N LEU A 153 -2.66 10.95 -0.77
CA LEU A 153 -1.66 9.95 -0.40
C LEU A 153 -1.00 10.21 0.97
N GLU A 154 -1.08 11.45 1.47
CA GLU A 154 -0.53 11.79 2.78
C GLU A 154 -1.49 11.44 3.92
N ARG A 155 -2.77 11.64 3.72
CA ARG A 155 -3.80 11.46 4.76
C ARG A 155 -4.46 10.10 4.71
N GLY A 156 -4.66 9.56 3.50
CA GLY A 156 -5.44 8.33 3.31
C GLY A 156 -6.90 8.49 3.75
N PRO A 157 -7.65 7.41 3.97
CA PRO A 157 -7.31 6.05 3.54
C PRO A 157 -7.24 5.92 2.01
N LEU A 158 -6.40 5.01 1.51
CA LEU A 158 -6.24 4.77 0.06
C LEU A 158 -7.19 3.67 -0.46
N LEU A 159 -8.24 3.42 0.27
CA LEU A 159 -9.36 2.55 -0.07
C LEU A 159 -10.65 3.28 0.26
N ARG A 160 -11.61 3.27 -0.65
CA ARG A 160 -12.97 3.76 -0.44
C ARG A 160 -13.96 2.68 -0.83
N VAL A 161 -15.05 2.57 -0.09
CA VAL A 161 -16.15 1.65 -0.38
C VAL A 161 -17.45 2.44 -0.31
N LEU A 162 -18.27 2.30 -1.34
CA LEU A 162 -19.60 2.89 -1.45
C LEU A 162 -20.58 1.78 -1.80
#